data_7653500a096ee1303f0ebfafad8ed0b6
#
_entry.id   7653500a096ee1303f0ebfafad8ed0b6
#
_cell.length_a   1.000
_cell.length_b   1.000
_cell.length_c   1.000
_cell.angle_alpha   90.00
_cell.angle_beta   90.00
_cell.angle_gamma   90.00
#
_symmetry.space_group_name_H-M   'P 1'
#
loop_
_entity.id
_entity.type
_entity.pdbx_description
1 polymer ?
#
loop_
_entity_poly.entity_id
_entity_poly.type
_entity_poly.pdbx_seq_one_letter_code
_entity_poly.pdbx_strand_id
1 'polypeptide(L)'
;MEDVCTECGFDQSSTPAADVGPALERTATEVADAVRSVPLELLRRRPEPRTWAPIEYLGHLRESMAFHRWLIEQAVAQDHPEVPMVDPDESVAAADYRGADVEDLLGQFHRRVMRLGAHLAALPPGAAACSLTLGDRPITVALIARSAWHECHHHLGDIRRPGGL
;
A
#
# COMPACT_ATOMS: atom_id res chain seq x y z
N MET A 1 -13.58 -14.81 -4.61
CA MET A 1 -12.48 -13.94 -4.11
C MET A 1 -12.54 -14.06 -2.59
N GLU A 2 -11.49 -14.51 -1.97
CA GLU A 2 -11.47 -14.57 -0.51
C GLU A 2 -11.40 -13.12 0.01
N ASP A 3 -12.45 -12.72 0.74
CA ASP A 3 -12.54 -11.36 1.31
C ASP A 3 -11.58 -11.18 2.49
N VAL A 4 -11.07 -12.29 3.03
CA VAL A 4 -10.10 -12.31 4.15
C VAL A 4 -8.75 -12.82 3.66
N CYS A 5 -7.70 -12.05 3.88
CA CYS A 5 -6.34 -12.47 3.59
C CYS A 5 -5.92 -13.61 4.52
N THR A 6 -5.53 -14.74 3.96
CA THR A 6 -5.12 -15.93 4.74
C THR A 6 -3.82 -15.74 5.51
N GLU A 7 -2.97 -14.81 5.09
CA GLU A 7 -1.67 -14.56 5.72
C GLU A 7 -1.75 -13.58 6.89
N CYS A 8 -2.51 -12.48 6.73
CA CYS A 8 -2.59 -11.43 7.75
C CYS A 8 -3.96 -11.29 8.43
N GLY A 9 -4.98 -12.04 7.96
CA GLY A 9 -6.35 -11.99 8.49
C GLY A 9 -7.13 -10.72 8.15
N PHE A 10 -6.63 -9.86 7.26
CA PHE A 10 -7.30 -8.64 6.86
C PHE A 10 -8.58 -8.94 6.07
N ASP A 11 -9.71 -8.39 6.52
CA ASP A 11 -11.00 -8.50 5.84
C ASP A 11 -11.24 -7.28 4.95
N GLN A 12 -11.25 -7.52 3.63
CA GLN A 12 -11.47 -6.47 2.63
C GLN A 12 -12.96 -6.15 2.39
N SER A 13 -13.88 -6.93 2.95
CA SER A 13 -15.32 -6.81 2.64
C SER A 13 -16.05 -5.74 3.47
N SER A 14 -15.55 -5.41 4.66
CA SER A 14 -16.36 -4.82 5.72
C SER A 14 -16.28 -3.30 5.87
N THR A 15 -15.26 -2.64 5.31
CA THR A 15 -15.04 -1.20 5.55
C THR A 15 -15.52 -0.35 4.38
N PRO A 16 -16.43 0.61 4.59
CA PRO A 16 -16.79 1.59 3.57
C PRO A 16 -15.58 2.39 3.09
N ALA A 17 -15.52 2.74 1.80
CA ALA A 17 -14.41 3.49 1.22
C ALA A 17 -14.13 4.82 1.96
N ALA A 18 -15.17 5.47 2.47
CA ALA A 18 -15.05 6.72 3.23
C ALA A 18 -14.28 6.55 4.56
N ASP A 19 -14.31 5.36 5.16
CA ASP A 19 -13.67 5.06 6.44
C ASP A 19 -12.22 4.55 6.28
N VAL A 20 -11.81 4.25 5.06
CA VAL A 20 -10.47 3.73 4.76
C VAL A 20 -9.39 4.77 5.06
N GLY A 21 -9.60 6.05 4.73
CA GLY A 21 -8.60 7.10 4.94
C GLY A 21 -8.10 7.17 6.38
N PRO A 22 -8.98 7.37 7.38
CA PRO A 22 -8.58 7.37 8.79
C PRO A 22 -7.94 6.08 9.28
N ALA A 23 -8.42 4.92 8.79
CA ALA A 23 -7.83 3.62 9.13
C ALA A 23 -6.41 3.46 8.56
N LEU A 24 -6.22 3.88 7.31
CA LEU A 24 -4.92 3.88 6.63
C LEU A 24 -3.91 4.78 7.36
N GLU A 25 -4.31 5.98 7.78
CA GLU A 25 -3.45 6.90 8.54
C GLU A 25 -2.97 6.29 9.87
N ARG A 26 -3.86 5.62 10.60
CA ARG A 26 -3.49 4.90 11.83
C ARG A 26 -2.49 3.78 11.54
N THR A 27 -2.76 2.95 10.53
CA THR A 27 -1.84 1.87 10.14
C THR A 27 -0.50 2.40 9.66
N ALA A 28 -0.48 3.53 8.94
CA ALA A 28 0.77 4.18 8.52
C ALA A 28 1.61 4.68 9.70
N THR A 29 0.98 5.14 10.77
CA THR A 29 1.68 5.48 12.02
C THR A 29 2.33 4.24 12.63
N GLU A 30 1.60 3.11 12.67
CA GLU A 30 2.16 1.84 13.15
C GLU A 30 3.33 1.34 12.28
N VAL A 31 3.27 1.54 10.97
CA VAL A 31 4.38 1.24 10.04
C VAL A 31 5.60 2.08 10.40
N ALA A 32 5.44 3.39 10.61
CA ALA A 32 6.54 4.27 10.99
C ALA A 32 7.18 3.87 12.32
N ASP A 33 6.37 3.54 13.33
CA ASP A 33 6.84 3.08 14.63
C ASP A 33 7.58 1.73 14.51
N ALA A 34 7.06 0.81 13.71
CA ALA A 34 7.72 -0.47 13.44
C ALA A 34 9.08 -0.27 12.75
N VAL A 35 9.16 0.57 11.72
CA VAL A 35 10.42 0.87 11.03
C VAL A 35 11.44 1.46 11.99
N ARG A 36 11.06 2.41 12.85
CA ARG A 36 11.95 3.03 13.83
C ARG A 36 12.40 2.09 14.94
N SER A 37 11.65 1.02 15.19
CA SER A 37 11.99 0.02 16.21
C SER A 37 13.00 -1.04 15.72
N VAL A 38 13.17 -1.18 14.40
CA VAL A 38 14.11 -2.13 13.82
C VAL A 38 15.50 -1.51 13.72
N PRO A 39 16.57 -2.17 14.21
CA PRO A 39 17.94 -1.68 14.06
C PRO A 39 18.31 -1.43 12.59
N LEU A 40 19.01 -0.33 12.30
CA LEU A 40 19.32 0.11 10.94
C LEU A 40 19.99 -0.97 10.07
N GLU A 41 20.85 -1.77 10.66
CA GLU A 41 21.51 -2.89 9.97
C GLU A 41 20.49 -3.93 9.50
N LEU A 42 19.50 -4.25 10.32
CA LEU A 42 18.43 -5.19 9.98
C LEU A 42 17.43 -4.59 9.01
N LEU A 43 17.14 -3.27 9.10
CA LEU A 43 16.30 -2.56 8.14
C LEU A 43 16.81 -2.71 6.70
N ARG A 44 18.11 -2.72 6.50
CA ARG A 44 18.77 -2.72 5.18
C ARG A 44 19.16 -4.10 4.68
N ARG A 45 19.00 -5.15 5.49
CA ARG A 45 19.39 -6.51 5.15
C ARG A 45 18.19 -7.35 4.77
N ARG A 46 18.25 -7.97 3.59
CA ARG A 46 17.29 -9.02 3.23
C ARG A 46 17.54 -10.25 4.10
N PRO A 47 16.51 -10.80 4.78
CA PRO A 47 16.67 -12.02 5.57
C PRO A 47 17.01 -13.21 4.68
N GLU A 48 16.44 -13.26 3.48
CA GLU A 48 16.71 -14.25 2.44
C GLU A 48 16.78 -13.56 1.06
N PRO A 49 17.41 -14.18 0.03
CA PRO A 49 17.59 -13.55 -1.28
C PRO A 49 16.29 -13.08 -1.96
N ARG A 50 15.18 -13.77 -1.71
CA ARG A 50 13.86 -13.47 -2.30
C ARG A 50 12.90 -12.74 -1.36
N THR A 51 13.31 -12.48 -0.12
CA THR A 51 12.52 -11.77 0.87
C THR A 51 13.06 -10.35 1.02
N TRP A 52 12.23 -9.36 0.82
CA TRP A 52 12.64 -7.96 0.92
C TRP A 52 13.15 -7.60 2.31
N ALA A 53 14.08 -6.66 2.36
CA ALA A 53 14.46 -6.01 3.60
C ALA A 53 13.31 -5.10 4.09
N PRO A 54 13.19 -4.85 5.40
CA PRO A 54 12.13 -3.99 5.93
C PRO A 54 12.04 -2.61 5.24
N ILE A 55 13.18 -2.00 4.88
CA ILE A 55 13.20 -0.72 4.16
C ILE A 55 12.67 -0.84 2.72
N GLU A 56 12.79 -2.00 2.09
CA GLU A 56 12.25 -2.27 0.76
C GLU A 56 10.71 -2.39 0.82
N TYR A 57 10.16 -2.99 1.87
CA TYR A 57 8.71 -2.96 2.12
C TYR A 57 8.20 -1.52 2.33
N LEU A 58 8.92 -0.69 3.08
CA LEU A 58 8.57 0.73 3.23
C LEU A 58 8.59 1.47 1.89
N GLY A 59 9.59 1.22 1.07
CA GLY A 59 9.69 1.79 -0.28
C GLY A 59 8.54 1.34 -1.18
N HIS A 60 8.20 0.06 -1.15
CA HIS A 60 7.04 -0.50 -1.85
C HIS A 60 5.73 0.15 -1.37
N LEU A 61 5.51 0.29 -0.07
CA LEU A 61 4.32 0.95 0.48
C LEU A 61 4.23 2.41 0.01
N ARG A 62 5.35 3.13 -0.02
CA ARG A 62 5.40 4.49 -0.57
C ARG A 62 4.92 4.53 -2.04
N GLU A 63 5.38 3.60 -2.89
CA GLU A 63 4.92 3.50 -4.28
C GLU A 63 3.45 3.11 -4.36
N SER A 64 3.05 2.11 -3.58
CA SER A 64 1.70 1.57 -3.54
C SER A 64 0.66 2.65 -3.24
N MET A 65 0.91 3.56 -2.29
CA MET A 65 -0.03 4.65 -1.98
C MET A 65 -0.26 5.60 -3.15
N ALA A 66 0.79 5.92 -3.90
CA ALA A 66 0.67 6.77 -5.08
C ALA A 66 -0.05 6.02 -6.23
N PHE A 67 0.25 4.75 -6.40
CA PHE A 67 -0.36 3.92 -7.44
C PHE A 67 -1.86 3.72 -7.18
N HIS A 68 -2.26 3.38 -5.96
CA HIS A 68 -3.68 3.24 -5.64
C HIS A 68 -4.45 4.56 -5.81
N ARG A 69 -3.87 5.70 -5.41
CA ARG A 69 -4.48 7.00 -5.66
C ARG A 69 -4.67 7.24 -7.16
N TRP A 70 -3.65 6.96 -7.97
CA TRP A 70 -3.73 7.11 -9.42
C TRP A 70 -4.78 6.17 -10.04
N LEU A 71 -4.88 4.90 -9.59
CA LEU A 71 -5.92 3.97 -10.04
C LEU A 71 -7.34 4.53 -9.77
N ILE A 72 -7.56 5.09 -8.59
CA ILE A 72 -8.83 5.73 -8.23
C ILE A 72 -9.12 6.91 -9.18
N GLU A 73 -8.14 7.76 -9.44
CA GLU A 73 -8.25 8.88 -10.38
C GLU A 73 -8.64 8.39 -11.78
N GLN A 74 -8.02 7.31 -12.27
CA GLN A 74 -8.35 6.74 -13.58
C GLN A 74 -9.79 6.19 -13.61
N ALA A 75 -10.18 5.41 -12.60
CA ALA A 75 -11.51 4.81 -12.52
C ALA A 75 -12.64 5.85 -12.44
N VAL A 76 -12.38 7.01 -11.83
CA VAL A 76 -13.36 8.10 -11.72
C VAL A 76 -13.41 8.97 -12.98
N ALA A 77 -12.27 9.17 -13.63
CA ALA A 77 -12.15 10.07 -14.79
C ALA A 77 -12.55 9.41 -16.11
N GLN A 78 -12.53 8.09 -16.21
CA GLN A 78 -12.73 7.35 -17.45
C GLN A 78 -13.78 6.25 -17.26
N ASP A 79 -14.42 5.82 -18.34
CA ASP A 79 -15.37 4.72 -18.33
C ASP A 79 -14.63 3.38 -18.46
N HIS A 80 -14.51 2.66 -17.35
CA HIS A 80 -13.91 1.32 -17.24
C HIS A 80 -12.52 1.18 -17.94
N PRO A 81 -11.53 2.02 -17.61
CA PRO A 81 -10.23 1.95 -18.27
C PRO A 81 -9.52 0.63 -17.96
N GLU A 82 -8.69 0.17 -18.89
CA GLU A 82 -7.79 -0.96 -18.71
C GLU A 82 -6.41 -0.47 -18.27
N VAL A 83 -5.87 -1.06 -17.22
CA VAL A 83 -4.56 -0.75 -16.65
C VAL A 83 -3.74 -2.04 -16.57
N PRO A 84 -2.51 -2.08 -17.09
CA PRO A 84 -1.66 -3.25 -16.95
C PRO A 84 -1.23 -3.49 -15.50
N MET A 85 -0.99 -4.75 -15.15
CA MET A 85 -0.36 -5.07 -13.86
C MET A 85 1.07 -4.54 -13.82
N VAL A 86 1.49 -4.10 -12.65
CA VAL A 86 2.86 -3.71 -12.34
C VAL A 86 3.49 -4.79 -11.46
N ASP A 87 4.71 -5.21 -11.80
CA ASP A 87 5.48 -6.13 -10.97
C ASP A 87 6.19 -5.34 -9.84
N PRO A 88 5.81 -5.57 -8.58
CA PRO A 88 6.44 -4.88 -7.46
C PRO A 88 7.91 -5.27 -7.26
N ASP A 89 8.32 -6.50 -7.61
CA ASP A 89 9.71 -6.94 -7.49
C ASP A 89 10.63 -6.15 -8.44
N GLU A 90 10.19 -5.92 -9.67
CA GLU A 90 10.93 -5.08 -10.63
C GLU A 90 11.05 -3.63 -10.13
N SER A 91 9.97 -3.07 -9.59
CA SER A 91 9.94 -1.71 -9.08
C SER A 91 10.88 -1.53 -7.88
N VAL A 92 10.86 -2.46 -6.93
CA VAL A 92 11.72 -2.45 -5.75
C VAL A 92 13.19 -2.65 -6.14
N ALA A 93 13.49 -3.56 -7.07
CA ALA A 93 14.84 -3.81 -7.56
C ALA A 93 15.45 -2.57 -8.24
N ALA A 94 14.65 -1.83 -9.00
CA ALA A 94 15.09 -0.62 -9.71
C ALA A 94 15.34 0.57 -8.77
N ALA A 95 14.64 0.64 -7.64
CA ALA A 95 14.64 1.83 -6.77
C ALA A 95 15.81 1.91 -5.77
N ASP A 96 16.51 0.79 -5.50
CA ASP A 96 17.62 0.71 -4.53
C ASP A 96 17.30 1.30 -3.13
N TYR A 97 16.15 0.90 -2.57
CA TYR A 97 15.69 1.41 -1.26
C TYR A 97 16.65 1.11 -0.11
N ARG A 98 17.50 0.08 -0.20
CA ARG A 98 18.43 -0.28 0.88
C ARG A 98 19.47 0.79 1.15
N GLY A 99 19.76 1.65 0.18
CA GLY A 99 20.63 2.82 0.33
C GLY A 99 19.91 4.10 0.75
N ALA A 100 18.58 4.11 0.79
CA ALA A 100 17.79 5.31 1.06
C ALA A 100 17.95 5.83 2.51
N ASP A 101 17.73 7.13 2.70
CA ASP A 101 17.55 7.71 4.03
C ASP A 101 16.18 7.30 4.60
N VAL A 102 16.17 6.74 5.80
CA VAL A 102 14.98 6.14 6.41
C VAL A 102 13.93 7.21 6.74
N GLU A 103 14.35 8.33 7.34
CA GLU A 103 13.41 9.38 7.74
C GLU A 103 12.85 10.14 6.53
N ASP A 104 13.65 10.34 5.49
CA ASP A 104 13.15 10.91 4.24
C ASP A 104 12.11 9.97 3.58
N LEU A 105 12.40 8.67 3.54
CA LEU A 105 11.49 7.67 2.97
C LEU A 105 10.18 7.58 3.78
N LEU A 106 10.25 7.60 5.11
CA LEU A 106 9.08 7.67 5.99
C LEU A 106 8.25 8.94 5.74
N GLY A 107 8.92 10.09 5.60
CA GLY A 107 8.27 11.36 5.28
C GLY A 107 7.55 11.33 3.93
N GLN A 108 8.16 10.71 2.91
CA GLN A 108 7.54 10.52 1.60
C GLN A 108 6.33 9.58 1.68
N PHE A 109 6.44 8.45 2.37
CA PHE A 109 5.34 7.52 2.61
C PHE A 109 4.17 8.21 3.30
N HIS A 110 4.42 8.91 4.42
CA HIS A 110 3.39 9.64 5.14
C HIS A 110 2.66 10.66 4.26
N ARG A 111 3.39 11.47 3.49
CA ARG A 111 2.77 12.44 2.57
C ARG A 111 1.86 11.76 1.54
N ARG A 112 2.23 10.58 1.03
CA ARG A 112 1.41 9.84 0.06
C ARG A 112 0.16 9.24 0.70
N VAL A 113 0.26 8.74 1.93
CA VAL A 113 -0.89 8.30 2.74
C VAL A 113 -1.88 9.45 2.95
N MET A 114 -1.39 10.61 3.38
CA MET A 114 -2.24 11.78 3.60
C MET A 114 -2.93 12.26 2.32
N ARG A 115 -2.23 12.24 1.19
CA ARG A 115 -2.82 12.59 -0.12
C ARG A 115 -3.88 11.60 -0.56
N LEU A 116 -3.67 10.31 -0.35
CA LEU A 116 -4.67 9.28 -0.64
C LEU A 116 -5.89 9.45 0.26
N GLY A 117 -5.71 9.64 1.56
CA GLY A 117 -6.80 9.88 2.52
C GLY A 117 -7.63 11.12 2.16
N ALA A 118 -6.97 12.24 1.82
CA ALA A 118 -7.65 13.46 1.37
C ALA A 118 -8.41 13.25 0.05
N HIS A 119 -7.84 12.49 -0.88
CA HIS A 119 -8.51 12.15 -2.15
C HIS A 119 -9.77 11.32 -1.91
N LEU A 120 -9.69 10.30 -1.05
CA LEU A 120 -10.85 9.47 -0.68
C LEU A 120 -11.97 10.30 -0.03
N ALA A 121 -11.61 11.24 0.86
CA ALA A 121 -12.57 12.12 1.52
C ALA A 121 -13.26 13.10 0.56
N ALA A 122 -12.62 13.44 -0.56
CA ALA A 122 -13.13 14.36 -1.58
C ALA A 122 -13.86 13.67 -2.73
N LEU A 123 -14.00 12.34 -2.72
CA LEU A 123 -14.68 11.61 -3.78
C LEU A 123 -16.15 12.04 -3.91
N PRO A 124 -16.65 12.25 -5.15
CA PRO A 124 -18.06 12.59 -5.35
C PRO A 124 -18.96 11.41 -4.99
N PRO A 125 -20.26 11.68 -4.67
CA PRO A 125 -21.24 10.63 -4.44
C PRO A 125 -21.28 9.63 -5.61
N GLY A 126 -21.29 8.33 -5.28
CA GLY A 126 -21.31 7.25 -6.28
C GLY A 126 -19.94 6.83 -6.82
N ALA A 127 -18.88 7.61 -6.62
CA ALA A 127 -17.54 7.29 -7.12
C ALA A 127 -16.98 5.94 -6.61
N ALA A 128 -17.40 5.49 -5.44
CA ALA A 128 -17.00 4.19 -4.88
C ALA A 128 -17.36 2.99 -5.77
N ALA A 129 -18.38 3.14 -6.62
CA ALA A 129 -18.82 2.12 -7.57
C ALA A 129 -18.16 2.22 -8.95
N CYS A 130 -17.44 3.31 -9.25
CA CYS A 130 -16.62 3.40 -10.46
C CYS A 130 -15.59 2.28 -10.46
N SER A 131 -15.22 1.78 -11.64
CA SER A 131 -14.33 0.63 -11.75
C SER A 131 -13.36 0.76 -12.91
N LEU A 132 -12.30 -0.03 -12.85
CA LEU A 132 -11.35 -0.26 -13.93
C LEU A 132 -11.01 -1.75 -14.01
N THR A 133 -10.32 -2.14 -15.07
CA THR A 133 -9.73 -3.48 -15.17
C THR A 133 -8.23 -3.37 -14.93
N LEU A 134 -7.73 -4.01 -13.87
CA LEU A 134 -6.30 -4.10 -13.55
C LEU A 134 -5.77 -5.48 -13.99
N GLY A 135 -4.95 -5.49 -15.03
CA GLY A 135 -4.58 -6.73 -15.70
C GLY A 135 -5.81 -7.37 -16.36
N ASP A 136 -6.30 -8.45 -15.78
CA ASP A 136 -7.50 -9.17 -16.22
C ASP A 136 -8.67 -9.09 -15.21
N ARG A 137 -8.51 -8.30 -14.13
CA ARG A 137 -9.45 -8.25 -13.01
C ARG A 137 -10.20 -6.92 -12.97
N PRO A 138 -11.54 -6.94 -13.06
CA PRO A 138 -12.34 -5.76 -12.77
C PRO A 138 -12.30 -5.44 -11.26
N ILE A 139 -11.99 -4.19 -10.92
CA ILE A 139 -11.94 -3.72 -9.53
C ILE A 139 -12.64 -2.38 -9.39
N THR A 140 -13.34 -2.19 -8.29
CA THR A 140 -14.02 -0.93 -7.95
C THR A 140 -13.12 0.01 -7.16
N VAL A 141 -13.44 1.30 -7.18
CA VAL A 141 -12.78 2.31 -6.33
C VAL A 141 -12.83 1.91 -4.85
N ALA A 142 -13.95 1.37 -4.38
CA ALA A 142 -14.05 0.87 -3.00
C ALA A 142 -13.04 -0.25 -2.71
N LEU A 143 -12.86 -1.19 -3.64
CA LEU A 143 -11.87 -2.25 -3.49
C LEU A 143 -10.44 -1.72 -3.58
N ILE A 144 -10.16 -0.79 -4.51
CA ILE A 144 -8.84 -0.14 -4.62
C ILE A 144 -8.46 0.55 -3.31
N ALA A 145 -9.38 1.29 -2.69
CA ALA A 145 -9.14 1.94 -1.41
C ALA A 145 -8.81 0.94 -0.29
N ARG A 146 -9.60 -0.13 -0.18
CA ARG A 146 -9.35 -1.19 0.82
C ARG A 146 -8.04 -1.94 0.56
N SER A 147 -7.68 -2.16 -0.70
CA SER A 147 -6.41 -2.78 -1.09
C SER A 147 -5.22 -1.94 -0.64
N ALA A 148 -5.27 -0.61 -0.75
CA ALA A 148 -4.22 0.27 -0.25
C ALA A 148 -4.03 0.12 1.27
N TRP A 149 -5.11 0.02 2.02
CA TRP A 149 -5.03 -0.23 3.47
C TRP A 149 -4.52 -1.63 3.77
N HIS A 150 -4.99 -2.65 3.03
CA HIS A 150 -4.50 -4.02 3.15
C HIS A 150 -2.98 -4.12 2.92
N GLU A 151 -2.45 -3.46 1.90
CA GLU A 151 -1.00 -3.40 1.65
C GLU A 151 -0.24 -2.92 2.89
N CYS A 152 -0.67 -1.81 3.51
CA CYS A 152 -0.05 -1.30 4.72
C CYS A 152 -0.17 -2.28 5.90
N HIS A 153 -1.35 -2.88 6.11
CA HIS A 153 -1.58 -3.84 7.18
C HIS A 153 -0.76 -5.11 7.01
N HIS A 154 -0.72 -5.65 5.78
CA HIS A 154 0.01 -6.87 5.45
C HIS A 154 1.51 -6.68 5.68
N HIS A 155 2.09 -5.68 5.07
CA HIS A 155 3.54 -5.43 5.15
C HIS A 155 4.01 -4.84 6.48
N LEU A 156 3.11 -4.32 7.31
CA LEU A 156 3.43 -4.04 8.71
C LEU A 156 3.88 -5.33 9.44
N GLY A 157 3.26 -6.47 9.13
CA GLY A 157 3.67 -7.77 9.62
C GLY A 157 5.10 -8.15 9.19
N ASP A 158 5.42 -7.94 7.92
CA ASP A 158 6.74 -8.23 7.35
C ASP A 158 7.84 -7.34 7.96
N ILE A 159 7.53 -6.06 8.16
CA ILE A 159 8.47 -5.10 8.80
C ILE A 159 8.73 -5.46 10.25
N ARG A 160 7.69 -5.85 11.01
CA ARG A 160 7.81 -6.22 12.43
C ARG A 160 8.57 -7.52 12.65
N ARG A 161 8.54 -8.43 11.69
CA ARG A 161 9.16 -9.77 11.77
C ARG A 161 10.01 -10.04 10.53
N PRO A 162 11.18 -9.37 10.41
CA PRO A 162 12.07 -9.64 9.28
C PRO A 162 12.44 -11.12 9.20
N GLY A 163 12.05 -11.78 8.10
CA GLY A 163 12.31 -13.21 7.90
C GLY A 163 11.27 -14.17 8.48
N GLY A 164 10.12 -13.70 8.97
CA GLY A 164 9.01 -14.56 9.39
C GLY A 164 9.22 -15.32 10.71
N LEU A 165 10.14 -14.86 11.57
CA LEU A 165 10.38 -15.43 12.90
C LEU A 165 9.46 -14.84 13.97
#